data_0cbfc40db0021473b5a2fe372c05f0d8
#
_entry.id   0cbfc40db0021473b5a2fe372c05f0d8
#
_cell.length_a   1.000
_cell.length_b   1.000
_cell.length_c   1.000
_cell.angle_alpha   90.00
_cell.angle_beta   90.00
_cell.angle_gamma   90.00
#
_symmetry.space_group_name_H-M   'P 1'
#
loop_
_entity.id
_entity.type
_entity.pdbx_description
1 polymer ?
#
loop_
_entity_poly.entity_id
_entity_poly.type
_entity_poly.pdbx_seq_one_letter_code
_entity_poly.pdbx_strand_id
1 'polypeptide(L)'
;VSTGTGSGKTECFMWPLLAKMATEARNSKESWAKRGIRTIIMYPMNALVSDQVSRLRRMIGDPDKKFIKIFRSTCGDSVRRPQFGMYTGRTPYPGAQPSTEQDRKLEKTLARMSFPQSDSEKEFFNQLLKEGKIPAKADMNQFLQGLHESRHIPNDEDAELITRFEMQQFCPDILITNYSMLEYMLLRPRERKIWDDTREWLASCKENKLLFVIDEAHMYRGSSGGEVALLIRRLFHKLGISRDRVQFIL
;
A
#
# COMPACT_ATOMS: atom_id res chain seq x y z
N VAL A 1 -20.30 -9.35 -4.29
CA VAL A 1 -21.22 -8.21 -4.52
C VAL A 1 -21.17 -7.89 -6.02
N SER A 2 -22.29 -8.07 -6.72
CA SER A 2 -22.42 -7.76 -8.15
C SER A 2 -23.24 -6.47 -8.28
N THR A 3 -22.61 -5.39 -8.74
CA THR A 3 -23.25 -4.09 -8.96
C THR A 3 -22.62 -3.43 -10.19
N GLY A 4 -23.31 -2.44 -10.78
CA GLY A 4 -22.78 -1.69 -11.94
C GLY A 4 -21.50 -0.91 -11.65
N THR A 5 -20.80 -0.47 -12.69
CA THR A 5 -19.62 0.39 -12.58
C THR A 5 -19.98 1.72 -11.90
N GLY A 6 -19.15 2.20 -10.99
CA GLY A 6 -19.40 3.45 -10.23
C GLY A 6 -20.26 3.32 -8.97
N SER A 7 -20.68 2.12 -8.59
CA SER A 7 -21.63 1.85 -7.50
C SER A 7 -21.01 1.68 -6.11
N GLY A 8 -19.82 2.20 -5.84
CA GLY A 8 -19.21 2.12 -4.51
C GLY A 8 -18.61 0.75 -4.13
N LYS A 9 -18.36 -0.15 -5.10
CA LYS A 9 -17.79 -1.49 -4.81
C LYS A 9 -16.49 -1.44 -4.02
N THR A 10 -15.65 -0.45 -4.30
CA THR A 10 -14.36 -0.29 -3.62
C THR A 10 -14.55 -0.01 -2.14
N GLU A 11 -15.55 0.77 -1.78
CA GLU A 11 -15.88 1.08 -0.39
C GLU A 11 -16.31 -0.19 0.37
N CYS A 12 -16.92 -1.17 -0.31
CA CYS A 12 -17.35 -2.43 0.30
C CYS A 12 -16.20 -3.26 0.90
N PHE A 13 -14.98 -3.13 0.36
CA PHE A 13 -13.81 -3.81 0.95
C PHE A 13 -12.89 -2.86 1.73
N MET A 14 -12.89 -1.56 1.41
CA MET A 14 -12.08 -0.59 2.12
C MET A 14 -12.50 -0.42 3.59
N TRP A 15 -13.80 -0.35 3.87
CA TRP A 15 -14.29 -0.25 5.25
C TRP A 15 -13.95 -1.47 6.10
N PRO A 16 -14.23 -2.72 5.68
CA PRO A 16 -13.77 -3.91 6.41
C PRO A 16 -12.27 -3.96 6.64
N LEU A 17 -11.47 -3.53 5.65
CA LEU A 17 -10.02 -3.45 5.75
C LEU A 17 -9.59 -2.49 6.85
N LEU A 18 -10.13 -1.26 6.87
CA LEU A 18 -9.82 -0.26 7.90
C LEU A 18 -10.30 -0.72 9.29
N ALA A 19 -11.51 -1.28 9.38
CA ALA A 19 -12.05 -1.81 10.62
C ALA A 19 -11.17 -2.93 11.21
N LYS A 20 -10.69 -3.85 10.36
CA LYS A 20 -9.78 -4.92 10.75
C LYS A 20 -8.46 -4.36 11.31
N MET A 21 -7.86 -3.39 10.63
CA MET A 21 -6.63 -2.76 11.11
C MET A 21 -6.84 -2.00 12.42
N ALA A 22 -7.93 -1.25 12.56
CA ALA A 22 -8.27 -0.56 13.80
C ALA A 22 -8.52 -1.55 14.97
N THR A 23 -9.18 -2.67 14.70
CA THR A 23 -9.39 -3.72 15.68
C THR A 23 -8.09 -4.33 16.18
N GLU A 24 -7.16 -4.65 15.27
CA GLU A 24 -5.82 -5.14 15.62
C GLU A 24 -5.05 -4.08 16.43
N ALA A 25 -5.00 -2.84 15.93
CA ALA A 25 -4.27 -1.74 16.56
C ALA A 25 -4.77 -1.44 17.98
N ARG A 26 -6.09 -1.59 18.22
CA ARG A 26 -6.71 -1.39 19.54
C ARG A 26 -6.47 -2.56 20.48
N ASN A 27 -6.69 -3.78 20.00
CA ASN A 27 -6.80 -4.98 20.86
C ASN A 27 -5.46 -5.72 20.99
N SER A 28 -4.52 -5.54 20.05
CA SER A 28 -3.27 -6.31 19.95
C SER A 28 -2.10 -5.38 19.58
N LYS A 29 -1.76 -4.45 20.48
CA LYS A 29 -0.73 -3.43 20.23
C LYS A 29 0.63 -4.01 19.84
N GLU A 30 1.03 -5.13 20.44
CA GLU A 30 2.27 -5.83 20.12
C GLU A 30 2.25 -6.40 18.70
N SER A 31 1.11 -6.96 18.27
CA SER A 31 0.91 -7.40 16.89
C SER A 31 0.97 -6.22 15.93
N TRP A 32 0.27 -5.13 16.26
CA TRP A 32 0.24 -3.93 15.41
C TRP A 32 1.61 -3.24 15.28
N ALA A 33 2.44 -3.28 16.31
CA ALA A 33 3.79 -2.74 16.26
C ALA A 33 4.68 -3.48 15.25
N LYS A 34 4.43 -4.77 14.99
CA LYS A 34 5.15 -5.53 13.96
C LYS A 34 4.73 -5.10 12.57
N ARG A 35 5.71 -4.96 11.69
CA ARG A 35 5.49 -4.71 10.27
C ARG A 35 5.05 -5.99 9.57
N GLY A 36 4.25 -5.87 8.53
CA GLY A 36 3.77 -7.00 7.73
C GLY A 36 2.54 -6.60 6.90
N ILE A 37 2.31 -7.28 5.80
CA ILE A 37 1.14 -7.05 4.95
C ILE A 37 -0.11 -7.62 5.62
N ARG A 38 -1.04 -6.74 6.01
CA ARG A 38 -2.38 -7.10 6.52
C ARG A 38 -3.35 -7.35 5.40
N THR A 39 -3.16 -6.61 4.30
CA THR A 39 -4.05 -6.69 3.14
C THR A 39 -3.28 -6.66 1.84
N ILE A 40 -3.57 -7.58 0.94
CA ILE A 40 -3.16 -7.51 -0.46
C ILE A 40 -4.40 -7.18 -1.29
N ILE A 41 -4.32 -6.13 -2.12
CA ILE A 41 -5.34 -5.79 -3.09
C ILE A 41 -4.75 -6.03 -4.47
N MET A 42 -5.30 -7.04 -5.16
CA MET A 42 -4.83 -7.45 -6.48
C MET A 42 -5.80 -6.99 -7.57
N TYR A 43 -5.27 -6.27 -8.54
CA TYR A 43 -5.99 -5.78 -9.71
C TYR A 43 -5.54 -6.50 -10.99
N PRO A 44 -6.42 -6.68 -11.97
CA PRO A 44 -6.04 -7.30 -13.23
C PRO A 44 -5.13 -6.41 -14.08
N MET A 45 -5.27 -5.10 -13.97
CA MET A 45 -4.55 -4.13 -14.81
C MET A 45 -4.00 -2.94 -14.01
N ASN A 46 -2.86 -2.39 -14.47
CA ASN A 46 -2.21 -1.24 -13.84
C ASN A 46 -3.05 0.06 -13.85
N ALA A 47 -4.00 0.21 -14.79
CA ALA A 47 -4.85 1.40 -14.86
C ALA A 47 -5.74 1.54 -13.62
N LEU A 48 -6.34 0.43 -13.18
CA LEU A 48 -7.20 0.41 -11.99
C LEU A 48 -6.42 0.66 -10.69
N VAL A 49 -5.15 0.27 -10.65
CA VAL A 49 -4.29 0.49 -9.48
C VAL A 49 -4.15 1.98 -9.15
N SER A 50 -3.98 2.83 -10.16
CA SER A 50 -3.79 4.28 -9.96
C SER A 50 -5.00 4.95 -9.31
N ASP A 51 -6.21 4.55 -9.67
CA ASP A 51 -7.44 5.07 -9.09
C ASP A 51 -7.60 4.65 -7.63
N GLN A 52 -7.20 3.43 -7.31
CA GLN A 52 -7.27 2.93 -5.95
C GLN A 52 -6.23 3.59 -5.03
N VAL A 53 -5.04 3.84 -5.54
CA VAL A 53 -4.04 4.65 -4.82
C VAL A 53 -4.60 6.04 -4.52
N SER A 54 -5.24 6.69 -5.51
CA SER A 54 -5.89 7.98 -5.31
C SER A 54 -6.99 7.93 -4.23
N ARG A 55 -7.75 6.84 -4.16
CA ARG A 55 -8.76 6.64 -3.10
C ARG A 55 -8.11 6.47 -1.72
N LEU A 56 -7.07 5.65 -1.60
CA LEU A 56 -6.34 5.48 -0.34
C LEU A 56 -5.68 6.78 0.12
N ARG A 57 -5.12 7.58 -0.79
CA ARG A 57 -4.59 8.90 -0.47
C ARG A 57 -5.64 9.82 0.13
N ARG A 58 -6.88 9.80 -0.39
CA ARG A 58 -7.99 10.59 0.18
C ARG A 58 -8.49 10.04 1.51
N MET A 59 -8.49 8.72 1.71
CA MET A 59 -9.04 8.09 2.91
C MET A 59 -8.04 8.08 4.06
N ILE A 60 -6.84 7.54 3.84
CA ILE A 60 -5.83 7.35 4.89
C ILE A 60 -4.60 8.23 4.72
N GLY A 61 -4.38 8.79 3.53
CA GLY A 61 -3.36 9.81 3.27
C GLY A 61 -3.63 11.10 4.03
N ASP A 62 -4.90 11.48 4.11
CA ASP A 62 -5.47 12.41 5.07
C ASP A 62 -4.70 13.74 5.21
N PRO A 63 -4.76 14.58 4.17
CA PRO A 63 -4.05 15.87 4.20
C PRO A 63 -4.47 16.76 5.38
N ASP A 64 -5.72 16.63 5.88
CA ASP A 64 -6.24 17.35 7.02
C ASP A 64 -5.93 16.70 8.37
N LYS A 65 -5.23 15.57 8.39
CA LYS A 65 -4.91 14.77 9.57
C LYS A 65 -6.13 14.31 10.39
N LYS A 66 -7.32 14.24 9.78
CA LYS A 66 -8.57 13.80 10.44
C LYS A 66 -8.55 12.30 10.72
N PHE A 67 -8.18 11.51 9.72
CA PHE A 67 -8.12 10.06 9.86
C PHE A 67 -7.16 9.65 10.97
N ILE A 68 -5.92 10.15 10.96
CA ILE A 68 -4.93 9.73 11.97
C ILE A 68 -5.30 10.17 13.38
N LYS A 69 -5.95 11.32 13.54
CA LYS A 69 -6.48 11.77 14.84
C LYS A 69 -7.56 10.81 15.34
N ILE A 70 -8.54 10.45 14.49
CA ILE A 70 -9.60 9.50 14.84
C ILE A 70 -9.00 8.11 15.12
N PHE A 71 -8.08 7.66 14.29
CA PHE A 71 -7.43 6.36 14.46
C PHE A 71 -6.70 6.28 15.81
N ARG A 72 -5.90 7.30 16.16
CA ARG A 72 -5.18 7.35 17.43
C ARG A 72 -6.10 7.52 18.64
N SER A 73 -7.12 8.35 18.56
CA SER A 73 -8.09 8.48 19.65
C SER A 73 -8.86 7.19 19.93
N THR A 74 -9.03 6.34 18.90
CA THR A 74 -9.74 5.06 19.02
C THR A 74 -8.82 3.92 19.45
N CYS A 75 -7.58 3.88 18.97
CA CYS A 75 -6.66 2.76 19.14
C CYS A 75 -5.55 3.02 20.17
N GLY A 76 -5.28 4.30 20.49
CA GLY A 76 -4.25 4.76 21.41
C GLY A 76 -3.28 5.74 20.75
N ASP A 77 -2.85 6.78 21.48
CA ASP A 77 -2.09 7.91 20.96
C ASP A 77 -0.72 7.53 20.39
N SER A 78 -0.08 6.51 20.94
CA SER A 78 1.23 6.00 20.50
C SER A 78 1.14 4.98 19.35
N VAL A 79 -0.06 4.69 18.84
CA VAL A 79 -0.24 3.70 17.77
C VAL A 79 0.31 4.24 16.46
N ARG A 80 1.17 3.44 15.79
CA ARG A 80 1.72 3.80 14.50
C ARG A 80 0.62 3.95 13.44
N ARG A 81 0.86 4.81 12.47
CA ARG A 81 -0.03 5.02 11.34
C ARG A 81 -0.11 3.78 10.45
N PRO A 82 -1.29 3.41 9.90
CA PRO A 82 -1.39 2.46 8.79
C PRO A 82 -0.68 3.00 7.56
N GLN A 83 0.10 2.15 6.90
CA GLN A 83 0.84 2.52 5.70
C GLN A 83 0.42 1.65 4.51
N PHE A 84 0.30 2.27 3.34
CA PHE A 84 0.06 1.55 2.10
C PHE A 84 1.18 1.79 1.09
N GLY A 85 1.32 0.85 0.16
CA GLY A 85 2.25 0.98 -0.95
C GLY A 85 1.71 0.33 -2.22
N MET A 86 2.00 0.97 -3.34
CA MET A 86 1.74 0.42 -4.66
C MET A 86 2.99 -0.29 -5.18
N TYR A 87 2.89 -1.59 -5.44
CA TYR A 87 3.99 -2.37 -5.99
C TYR A 87 3.62 -2.92 -7.36
N THR A 88 3.99 -2.19 -8.41
CA THR A 88 3.71 -2.53 -9.81
C THR A 88 4.93 -2.24 -10.69
N GLY A 89 4.82 -2.48 -12.00
CA GLY A 89 5.86 -2.09 -12.95
C GLY A 89 6.13 -0.58 -13.00
N ARG A 90 5.18 0.24 -12.54
CA ARG A 90 5.30 1.72 -12.49
C ARG A 90 5.89 2.25 -11.18
N THR A 91 6.05 1.40 -10.18
CA THR A 91 6.65 1.81 -8.90
C THR A 91 8.14 2.15 -9.12
N PRO A 92 8.60 3.32 -8.63
CA PRO A 92 9.98 3.75 -8.79
C PRO A 92 11.01 2.71 -8.34
N TYR A 93 12.16 2.72 -8.99
CA TYR A 93 13.33 1.88 -8.69
C TYR A 93 13.12 0.38 -8.92
N PRO A 94 12.99 -0.05 -10.17
CA PRO A 94 12.92 -1.49 -10.49
C PRO A 94 14.27 -2.20 -10.30
N GLY A 95 15.38 -1.43 -10.21
CA GLY A 95 16.75 -1.93 -10.06
C GLY A 95 17.11 -2.40 -8.65
N ALA A 96 18.37 -2.83 -8.49
CA ALA A 96 18.91 -3.29 -7.21
C ALA A 96 19.38 -2.15 -6.30
N GLN A 97 19.80 -1.07 -6.91
CA GLN A 97 20.39 0.08 -6.23
C GLN A 97 19.68 1.37 -6.67
N PRO A 98 19.64 2.39 -5.80
CA PRO A 98 19.20 3.71 -6.20
C PRO A 98 20.04 4.21 -7.37
N SER A 99 19.41 4.98 -8.25
CA SER A 99 20.06 5.64 -9.36
C SER A 99 19.90 7.13 -9.17
N THR A 100 21.00 7.87 -9.13
CA THR A 100 21.00 9.33 -9.01
C THR A 100 20.15 10.01 -10.09
N GLU A 101 20.10 9.45 -11.29
CA GLU A 101 19.23 9.95 -12.36
C GLU A 101 17.75 9.74 -12.04
N GLN A 102 17.40 8.55 -11.52
CA GLN A 102 16.04 8.26 -11.12
C GLN A 102 15.61 9.11 -9.91
N ASP A 103 16.53 9.33 -8.94
CA ASP A 103 16.28 10.20 -7.79
C ASP A 103 15.97 11.63 -8.25
N ARG A 104 16.79 12.20 -9.11
CA ARG A 104 16.58 13.55 -9.67
C ARG A 104 15.30 13.67 -10.48
N LYS A 105 14.95 12.64 -11.25
CA LYS A 105 13.70 12.62 -12.02
C LYS A 105 12.48 12.56 -11.11
N LEU A 106 12.51 11.74 -10.08
CA LEU A 106 11.42 11.62 -9.11
C LEU A 106 11.29 12.90 -8.29
N GLU A 107 12.42 13.43 -7.76
CA GLU A 107 12.49 14.69 -7.03
C GLU A 107 11.86 15.84 -7.86
N LYS A 108 12.31 16.04 -9.09
CA LYS A 108 11.79 17.10 -9.97
C LYS A 108 10.29 16.96 -10.24
N THR A 109 9.82 15.72 -10.42
CA THR A 109 8.39 15.46 -10.66
C THR A 109 7.56 15.79 -9.43
N LEU A 110 7.98 15.33 -8.26
CA LEU A 110 7.24 15.54 -7.00
C LEU A 110 7.32 16.99 -6.54
N ALA A 111 8.47 17.65 -6.67
CA ALA A 111 8.64 19.06 -6.32
C ALA A 111 7.68 19.94 -7.12
N ARG A 112 7.59 19.71 -8.45
CA ARG A 112 6.67 20.44 -9.32
C ARG A 112 5.20 20.25 -8.93
N MET A 113 4.84 19.04 -8.46
CA MET A 113 3.48 18.73 -8.05
C MET A 113 3.13 19.25 -6.66
N SER A 114 4.12 19.42 -5.77
CA SER A 114 3.89 19.66 -4.33
C SER A 114 4.14 21.10 -3.89
N PHE A 115 4.87 21.91 -4.68
CA PHE A 115 5.28 23.28 -4.31
C PHE A 115 4.89 24.29 -5.38
N PRO A 116 3.62 24.71 -5.41
CA PRO A 116 3.15 25.71 -6.39
C PRO A 116 3.80 27.07 -6.16
N GLN A 117 4.28 27.70 -7.24
CA GLN A 117 4.94 29.00 -7.22
C GLN A 117 4.01 30.17 -7.59
N SER A 118 2.87 29.89 -8.22
CA SER A 118 1.88 30.87 -8.66
C SER A 118 0.48 30.53 -8.16
N ASP A 119 -0.45 31.48 -8.24
CA ASP A 119 -1.83 31.25 -7.79
C ASP A 119 -2.56 30.21 -8.67
N SER A 120 -2.30 30.21 -9.97
CA SER A 120 -2.85 29.19 -10.87
C SER A 120 -2.30 27.79 -10.55
N GLU A 121 -1.03 27.69 -10.14
CA GLU A 121 -0.45 26.43 -9.68
C GLU A 121 -1.02 25.97 -8.33
N LYS A 122 -1.37 26.91 -7.44
CA LYS A 122 -2.05 26.60 -6.17
C LYS A 122 -3.44 26.03 -6.41
N GLU A 123 -4.21 26.60 -7.34
CA GLU A 123 -5.51 26.04 -7.71
C GLU A 123 -5.37 24.64 -8.28
N PHE A 124 -4.43 24.44 -9.18
CA PHE A 124 -4.14 23.12 -9.74
C PHE A 124 -3.67 22.11 -8.67
N PHE A 125 -2.79 22.54 -7.76
CA PHE A 125 -2.36 21.71 -6.62
C PHE A 125 -3.55 21.29 -5.75
N ASN A 126 -4.44 22.23 -5.42
CA ASN A 126 -5.64 21.94 -4.63
C ASN A 126 -6.57 20.96 -5.35
N GLN A 127 -6.68 21.04 -6.67
CA GLN A 127 -7.42 20.08 -7.46
C GLN A 127 -6.76 18.68 -7.38
N LEU A 128 -5.44 18.58 -7.62
CA LEU A 128 -4.69 17.32 -7.50
C LEU A 128 -4.82 16.69 -6.11
N LEU A 129 -4.81 17.51 -5.06
CA LEU A 129 -4.99 17.07 -3.69
C LEU A 129 -6.39 16.46 -3.48
N LYS A 130 -7.44 17.14 -3.93
CA LYS A 130 -8.84 16.64 -3.88
C LYS A 130 -9.00 15.34 -4.68
N GLU A 131 -8.31 15.20 -5.79
CA GLU A 131 -8.31 13.99 -6.61
C GLU A 131 -7.44 12.85 -6.04
N GLY A 132 -6.67 13.08 -4.99
CA GLY A 132 -5.74 12.10 -4.42
C GLY A 132 -4.55 11.80 -5.33
N LYS A 133 -4.11 12.78 -6.13
CA LYS A 133 -2.95 12.63 -7.03
C LYS A 133 -1.64 12.98 -6.34
N ILE A 134 -1.68 13.75 -5.26
CA ILE A 134 -0.50 14.08 -4.46
C ILE A 134 -0.14 12.91 -3.55
N PRO A 135 1.12 12.46 -3.53
CA PRO A 135 1.56 11.40 -2.63
C PRO A 135 1.37 11.76 -1.15
N ALA A 136 0.96 10.77 -0.36
CA ALA A 136 0.60 10.95 1.04
C ALA A 136 1.81 10.81 1.98
N LYS A 137 2.77 11.74 1.82
CA LYS A 137 3.93 11.90 2.72
C LYS A 137 3.59 12.83 3.88
N ALA A 138 4.12 12.52 5.06
CA ALA A 138 3.97 13.36 6.25
C ALA A 138 4.74 14.68 6.09
N ASP A 139 5.94 14.61 5.51
CA ASP A 139 6.80 15.74 5.17
C ASP A 139 7.42 15.52 3.79
N MET A 140 6.86 16.21 2.78
CA MET A 140 7.34 16.14 1.41
C MET A 140 8.72 16.78 1.23
N ASN A 141 9.04 17.85 1.99
CA ASN A 141 10.35 18.48 1.92
C ASN A 141 11.44 17.53 2.40
N GLN A 142 11.21 16.88 3.55
CA GLN A 142 12.14 15.89 4.09
C GLN A 142 12.32 14.72 3.13
N PHE A 143 11.25 14.26 2.51
CA PHE A 143 11.31 13.18 1.52
C PHE A 143 12.14 13.58 0.30
N LEU A 144 11.93 14.78 -0.25
CA LEU A 144 12.68 15.28 -1.41
C LEU A 144 14.15 15.52 -1.08
N GLN A 145 14.45 16.03 0.12
CA GLN A 145 15.83 16.15 0.58
C GLN A 145 16.51 14.78 0.66
N GLY A 146 15.78 13.77 1.17
CA GLY A 146 16.26 12.39 1.17
C GLY A 146 16.59 11.88 -0.23
N LEU A 147 15.74 12.14 -1.23
CA LEU A 147 16.01 11.78 -2.63
C LEU A 147 17.24 12.51 -3.18
N HIS A 148 17.39 13.80 -2.88
CA HIS A 148 18.56 14.59 -3.30
C HIS A 148 19.87 14.00 -2.78
N GLU A 149 19.84 13.46 -1.57
CA GLU A 149 20.98 12.81 -0.93
C GLU A 149 21.07 11.30 -1.22
N SER A 150 20.23 10.79 -2.13
CA SER A 150 20.09 9.35 -2.45
C SER A 150 19.80 8.49 -1.21
N ARG A 151 19.11 9.04 -0.23
CA ARG A 151 18.65 8.36 0.97
C ARG A 151 17.15 8.04 0.86
N HIS A 152 16.81 6.77 0.94
CA HIS A 152 15.43 6.26 0.87
C HIS A 152 14.99 5.79 2.27
N ILE A 153 14.83 6.74 3.20
CA ILE A 153 14.48 6.45 4.58
C ILE A 153 12.96 6.62 4.74
N PRO A 154 12.23 5.53 5.02
CA PRO A 154 10.80 5.62 5.30
C PRO A 154 10.56 6.36 6.62
N ASN A 155 9.44 7.09 6.69
CA ASN A 155 8.98 7.76 7.90
C ASN A 155 7.73 7.03 8.43
N ASP A 156 7.68 6.80 9.75
CA ASP A 156 6.53 6.15 10.41
C ASP A 156 5.23 6.95 10.30
N GLU A 157 5.33 8.26 10.10
CA GLU A 157 4.17 9.14 9.90
C GLU A 157 3.70 9.24 8.45
N ASP A 158 4.44 8.68 7.49
CA ASP A 158 3.97 8.57 6.11
C ASP A 158 2.76 7.64 6.03
N ALA A 159 1.75 8.01 5.26
CA ALA A 159 0.68 7.09 4.92
C ALA A 159 1.03 6.24 3.70
N GLU A 160 1.85 6.77 2.79
CA GLU A 160 2.22 6.12 1.53
C GLU A 160 3.73 5.87 1.43
N LEU A 161 4.08 4.64 1.10
CA LEU A 161 5.42 4.25 0.68
C LEU A 161 5.46 4.27 -0.85
N ILE A 162 6.20 5.23 -1.43
CA ILE A 162 6.16 5.52 -2.88
C ILE A 162 7.13 4.63 -3.64
N THR A 163 8.29 4.33 -3.05
CA THR A 163 9.36 3.63 -3.72
C THR A 163 9.46 2.18 -3.29
N ARG A 164 10.07 1.33 -4.14
CA ARG A 164 10.33 -0.06 -3.77
C ARG A 164 11.29 -0.17 -2.59
N PHE A 165 12.26 0.74 -2.49
CA PHE A 165 13.22 0.75 -1.39
C PHE A 165 12.56 1.05 -0.05
N GLU A 166 11.63 2.00 -0.02
CA GLU A 166 10.84 2.25 1.20
C GLU A 166 10.06 1.00 1.62
N MET A 167 9.36 0.36 0.67
CA MET A 167 8.57 -0.84 0.97
C MET A 167 9.42 -2.05 1.36
N GLN A 168 10.66 -2.14 0.87
CA GLN A 168 11.60 -3.19 1.27
C GLN A 168 12.19 -2.94 2.67
N GLN A 169 12.26 -1.69 3.11
CA GLN A 169 12.69 -1.34 4.47
C GLN A 169 11.52 -1.40 5.46
N PHE A 170 10.41 -0.77 5.10
CA PHE A 170 9.17 -0.77 5.87
C PHE A 170 8.10 -1.54 5.11
N CYS A 171 7.80 -2.74 5.54
CA CYS A 171 6.72 -3.52 4.95
C CYS A 171 5.38 -2.78 5.11
N PRO A 172 4.63 -2.48 4.01
CA PRO A 172 3.36 -1.78 4.09
C PRO A 172 2.28 -2.68 4.73
N ASP A 173 1.30 -2.08 5.40
CA ASP A 173 0.12 -2.79 5.91
C ASP A 173 -0.84 -3.17 4.78
N ILE A 174 -0.94 -2.29 3.76
CA ILE A 174 -1.76 -2.50 2.57
C ILE A 174 -0.86 -2.50 1.36
N LEU A 175 -0.79 -3.64 0.68
CA LEU A 175 -0.08 -3.80 -0.57
C LEU A 175 -1.06 -3.77 -1.74
N ILE A 176 -0.91 -2.81 -2.65
CA ILE A 176 -1.66 -2.75 -3.90
C ILE A 176 -0.78 -3.24 -5.03
N THR A 177 -1.22 -4.23 -5.77
CA THR A 177 -0.41 -4.84 -6.82
C THR A 177 -1.27 -5.41 -7.95
N ASN A 178 -0.64 -5.98 -8.94
CA ASN A 178 -1.29 -6.79 -9.97
C ASN A 178 -0.76 -8.23 -9.95
N TYR A 179 -1.43 -9.12 -10.70
CA TYR A 179 -1.07 -10.53 -10.81
C TYR A 179 0.43 -10.74 -11.11
N SER A 180 0.90 -10.18 -12.23
CA SER A 180 2.28 -10.40 -12.68
C SER A 180 3.32 -9.89 -11.69
N MET A 181 3.04 -8.74 -11.07
CA MET A 181 3.99 -8.19 -10.10
C MET A 181 4.01 -8.99 -8.80
N LEU A 182 2.84 -9.46 -8.33
CA LEU A 182 2.80 -10.34 -7.15
C LEU A 182 3.59 -11.63 -7.40
N GLU A 183 3.48 -12.22 -8.59
CA GLU A 183 4.29 -13.37 -8.98
C GLU A 183 5.79 -13.06 -8.94
N TYR A 184 6.21 -11.94 -9.52
CA TYR A 184 7.60 -11.50 -9.44
C TYR A 184 8.10 -11.27 -8.01
N MET A 185 7.28 -10.65 -7.15
CA MET A 185 7.63 -10.41 -5.75
C MET A 185 7.84 -11.71 -4.97
N LEU A 186 7.08 -12.76 -5.27
CA LEU A 186 7.24 -14.06 -4.62
C LEU A 186 8.54 -14.78 -5.01
N LEU A 187 9.05 -14.53 -6.22
CA LEU A 187 10.23 -15.19 -6.77
C LEU A 187 11.53 -14.42 -6.47
N ARG A 188 11.47 -13.10 -6.37
CA ARG A 188 12.67 -12.27 -6.27
C ARG A 188 13.25 -12.24 -4.84
N PRO A 189 14.58 -12.35 -4.70
CA PRO A 189 15.23 -12.25 -3.39
C PRO A 189 15.10 -10.87 -2.71
N ARG A 190 14.93 -9.80 -3.50
CA ARG A 190 14.90 -8.42 -3.00
C ARG A 190 13.68 -8.13 -2.12
N GLU A 191 12.55 -8.76 -2.45
CA GLU A 191 11.30 -8.61 -1.71
C GLU A 191 11.20 -9.57 -0.52
N ARG A 192 12.28 -10.33 -0.24
CA ARG A 192 12.31 -11.31 0.83
C ARG A 192 11.91 -10.73 2.18
N LYS A 193 12.44 -9.55 2.51
CA LYS A 193 12.13 -8.88 3.79
C LYS A 193 10.63 -8.60 3.94
N ILE A 194 9.94 -8.19 2.88
CA ILE A 194 8.49 -7.96 2.91
C ILE A 194 7.74 -9.23 3.33
N TRP A 195 8.16 -10.38 2.80
CA TRP A 195 7.54 -11.67 3.11
C TRP A 195 7.94 -12.19 4.49
N ASP A 196 9.18 -11.97 4.91
CA ASP A 196 9.66 -12.36 6.22
C ASP A 196 8.96 -11.54 7.32
N ASP A 197 8.86 -10.21 7.18
CA ASP A 197 8.10 -9.35 8.08
C ASP A 197 6.61 -9.78 8.16
N THR A 198 6.01 -10.11 7.01
CA THR A 198 4.61 -10.58 6.96
C THR A 198 4.44 -11.92 7.66
N ARG A 199 5.39 -12.83 7.51
CA ARG A 199 5.39 -14.13 8.21
C ARG A 199 5.53 -13.98 9.72
N GLU A 200 6.44 -13.11 10.16
CA GLU A 200 6.61 -12.80 11.58
C GLU A 200 5.36 -12.19 12.19
N TRP A 201 4.71 -11.27 11.49
CA TRP A 201 3.44 -10.72 11.92
C TRP A 201 2.36 -11.81 12.02
N LEU A 202 2.20 -12.64 11.00
CA LEU A 202 1.24 -13.75 11.00
C LEU A 202 1.52 -14.73 12.16
N ALA A 203 2.78 -15.04 12.43
CA ALA A 203 3.16 -15.95 13.50
C ALA A 203 2.96 -15.37 14.90
N SER A 204 2.96 -14.04 15.05
CA SER A 204 2.89 -13.37 16.35
C SER A 204 1.55 -13.52 17.06
N CYS A 205 0.47 -13.77 16.33
CA CYS A 205 -0.86 -13.99 16.89
C CYS A 205 -1.67 -14.95 16.01
N LYS A 206 -2.36 -15.91 16.64
CA LYS A 206 -3.22 -16.86 15.91
C LYS A 206 -4.41 -16.18 15.22
N GLU A 207 -4.85 -15.05 15.75
CA GLU A 207 -5.95 -14.24 15.21
C GLU A 207 -5.54 -13.42 13.97
N ASN A 208 -4.23 -13.26 13.73
CA ASN A 208 -3.75 -12.53 12.56
C ASN A 208 -4.09 -13.32 11.29
N LYS A 209 -4.85 -12.67 10.40
CA LYS A 209 -5.23 -13.24 9.11
C LYS A 209 -4.93 -12.23 8.01
N LEU A 210 -4.34 -12.70 6.93
CA LEU A 210 -4.16 -11.93 5.73
C LEU A 210 -5.51 -11.70 5.04
N LEU A 211 -5.83 -10.46 4.72
CA LEU A 211 -6.96 -10.12 3.86
C LEU A 211 -6.48 -10.08 2.41
N PHE A 212 -7.09 -10.89 1.55
CA PHE A 212 -6.75 -10.93 0.13
C PHE A 212 -7.96 -10.47 -0.70
N VAL A 213 -7.85 -9.29 -1.28
CA VAL A 213 -8.89 -8.70 -2.13
C VAL A 213 -8.50 -8.91 -3.59
N ILE A 214 -9.40 -9.50 -4.36
CA ILE A 214 -9.26 -9.64 -5.81
C ILE A 214 -10.36 -8.81 -6.46
N ASP A 215 -10.00 -7.62 -6.90
CA ASP A 215 -10.95 -6.76 -7.61
C ASP A 215 -11.13 -7.26 -9.05
N GLU A 216 -12.35 -7.07 -9.58
CA GLU A 216 -12.74 -7.58 -10.91
C GLU A 216 -12.46 -9.09 -11.06
N ALA A 217 -12.72 -9.88 -10.02
CA ALA A 217 -12.44 -11.32 -9.99
C ALA A 217 -13.04 -12.08 -11.18
N HIS A 218 -14.10 -11.55 -11.80
CA HIS A 218 -14.73 -12.11 -12.99
C HIS A 218 -13.79 -12.14 -14.23
N MET A 219 -12.73 -11.31 -14.25
CA MET A 219 -11.72 -11.32 -15.32
C MET A 219 -10.80 -12.54 -15.27
N TYR A 220 -10.74 -13.23 -14.11
CA TYR A 220 -9.92 -14.42 -13.92
C TYR A 220 -10.75 -15.70 -14.11
N ARG A 221 -11.17 -15.97 -15.35
CA ARG A 221 -11.95 -17.16 -15.73
C ARG A 221 -11.12 -18.11 -16.60
N GLY A 222 -11.46 -19.39 -16.59
CA GLY A 222 -10.77 -20.39 -17.39
C GLY A 222 -9.31 -20.59 -16.94
N SER A 223 -8.37 -20.57 -17.88
CA SER A 223 -6.93 -20.77 -17.62
C SER A 223 -6.35 -19.73 -16.67
N SER A 224 -6.72 -18.47 -16.81
CA SER A 224 -6.25 -17.38 -15.92
C SER A 224 -6.71 -17.56 -14.48
N GLY A 225 -7.88 -18.14 -14.25
CA GLY A 225 -8.33 -18.54 -12.90
C GLY A 225 -7.44 -19.61 -12.27
N GLY A 226 -7.00 -20.59 -13.06
CA GLY A 226 -6.03 -21.59 -12.64
C GLY A 226 -4.68 -20.99 -12.26
N GLU A 227 -4.18 -20.05 -13.03
CA GLU A 227 -2.93 -19.34 -12.75
C GLU A 227 -3.00 -18.53 -11.44
N VAL A 228 -4.11 -17.81 -11.21
CA VAL A 228 -4.34 -17.09 -9.94
C VAL A 228 -4.39 -18.06 -8.76
N ALA A 229 -5.04 -19.22 -8.90
CA ALA A 229 -5.08 -20.22 -7.85
C ALA A 229 -3.67 -20.75 -7.53
N LEU A 230 -2.81 -20.97 -8.53
CA LEU A 230 -1.42 -21.37 -8.33
C LEU A 230 -0.60 -20.27 -7.67
N LEU A 231 -0.80 -19.01 -8.06
CA LEU A 231 -0.15 -17.86 -7.43
C LEU A 231 -0.50 -17.76 -5.93
N ILE A 232 -1.79 -17.93 -5.59
CA ILE A 232 -2.26 -17.94 -4.20
C ILE A 232 -1.62 -19.09 -3.42
N ARG A 233 -1.51 -20.28 -4.00
CA ARG A 233 -0.80 -21.42 -3.36
C ARG A 233 0.68 -21.11 -3.11
N ARG A 234 1.37 -20.49 -4.06
CA ARG A 234 2.75 -20.03 -3.88
C ARG A 234 2.87 -19.00 -2.75
N LEU A 235 1.92 -18.07 -2.66
CA LEU A 235 1.86 -17.10 -1.57
C LEU A 235 1.70 -17.81 -0.20
N PHE A 236 0.79 -18.77 -0.08
CA PHE A 236 0.61 -19.53 1.16
C PHE A 236 1.89 -20.28 1.56
N HIS A 237 2.52 -20.93 0.61
CA HIS A 237 3.81 -21.61 0.83
C HIS A 237 4.90 -20.61 1.26
N LYS A 238 4.99 -19.45 0.60
CA LYS A 238 5.96 -18.39 0.92
C LYS A 238 5.78 -17.85 2.33
N LEU A 239 4.53 -17.72 2.78
CA LEU A 239 4.18 -17.22 4.12
C LEU A 239 4.13 -18.34 5.17
N GLY A 240 4.17 -19.60 4.79
CA GLY A 240 4.06 -20.74 5.71
C GLY A 240 2.69 -20.82 6.39
N ILE A 241 1.61 -20.50 5.66
CA ILE A 241 0.25 -20.44 6.20
C ILE A 241 -0.71 -21.37 5.47
N SER A 242 -1.77 -21.77 6.16
CA SER A 242 -2.91 -22.51 5.62
C SER A 242 -4.07 -21.57 5.21
N ARG A 243 -5.06 -22.14 4.54
CA ARG A 243 -6.21 -21.39 3.99
C ARG A 243 -7.03 -20.65 5.05
N ASP A 244 -7.14 -21.17 6.26
CA ASP A 244 -7.86 -20.59 7.39
C ASP A 244 -7.22 -19.28 7.91
N ARG A 245 -5.94 -19.02 7.57
CA ARG A 245 -5.21 -17.81 7.88
C ARG A 245 -5.42 -16.69 6.84
N VAL A 246 -6.27 -16.91 5.84
CA VAL A 246 -6.54 -15.93 4.78
C VAL A 246 -8.04 -15.71 4.63
N GLN A 247 -8.44 -14.46 4.61
CA GLN A 247 -9.79 -14.02 4.26
C GLN A 247 -9.78 -13.48 2.84
N PHE A 248 -10.74 -13.91 2.02
CA PHE A 248 -10.87 -13.44 0.64
C PHE A 248 -12.08 -12.52 0.50
N ILE A 249 -11.91 -11.46 -0.30
CA ILE A 249 -12.98 -10.63 -0.85
C ILE A 249 -12.83 -10.66 -2.38
N LEU A 250 -13.91 -11.02 -3.07
CA LEU A 250 -13.96 -11.20 -4.53
C LEU A 250 -15.05 -10.30 -5.14
#